data_639ee419a720d22ee8dc62162831dda9
#
_entry.id   639ee419a720d22ee8dc62162831dda9
#
_cell.length_a   1.000
_cell.length_b   1.000
_cell.length_c   1.000
_cell.angle_alpha   90.00
_cell.angle_beta   90.00
_cell.angle_gamma   90.00
#
_symmetry.space_group_name_H-M   'P 1'
#
loop_
_entity.id
_entity.type
_entity.pdbx_description
1 polymer ?
#
loop_
_entity_poly.entity_id
_entity_poly.type
_entity_poly.pdbx_seq_one_letter_code
_entity_poly.pdbx_strand_id
1 'polypeptide(L)'
;MTSTVGTGVNNLVGRNHELAKLVTALDTAISGNGELVMLVGEPGIGKTRLTQELISTSTERGAITALGACYEGGTTPPYWPWTQVIRSLLNDPSDAVLKALEPRAAVIVEIAPEITNRFPNITPLPEVDPGQARFRLFDSIATFLSEVTEHKPLIIALDDLHWADQSTLDLFEYVAREISSKQMLLVGGYRDTELGRRHPLSDSLAKIARVTEFQRIVLRGLELDEVGRMVQEIGNISISSNQTTEIHKRTEGNPFFVSEVARDMAKESAERGGNFNAMKFRIPEGVREAIGIRLNKLSDDCNEMLQTAAVIGREFDFTLLSMLKSEDSDKDELTLLEEAVAAATVREVPGQRNRY
;
A
#
# COMPACT_ATOMS: atom_id res chain seq x y z
N MET A 1 2.79 10.96 -21.84
CA MET A 1 1.65 11.89 -21.64
C MET A 1 1.47 12.05 -20.16
N THR A 2 1.91 13.16 -19.65
CA THR A 2 1.89 13.53 -18.22
C THR A 2 0.46 13.88 -17.82
N SER A 3 -0.20 13.00 -17.08
CA SER A 3 -1.47 13.35 -16.42
C SER A 3 -1.18 14.35 -15.30
N THR A 4 -1.55 15.58 -15.53
CA THR A 4 -1.66 16.63 -14.51
C THR A 4 -2.75 16.21 -13.51
N VAL A 5 -2.32 15.66 -12.38
CA VAL A 5 -3.19 15.49 -11.20
C VAL A 5 -3.46 16.89 -10.66
N GLY A 6 -4.74 17.26 -10.63
CA GLY A 6 -5.20 18.56 -10.18
C GLY A 6 -4.75 18.86 -8.74
N THR A 7 -4.21 20.04 -8.56
CA THR A 7 -3.87 20.68 -7.29
C THR A 7 -5.14 21.07 -6.52
N GLY A 8 -5.83 20.11 -5.93
CA GLY A 8 -6.74 20.35 -4.83
C GLY A 8 -5.94 20.10 -3.54
N VAL A 9 -5.84 21.10 -2.68
CA VAL A 9 -5.25 20.99 -1.34
C VAL A 9 -6.16 20.03 -0.55
N ASN A 10 -5.89 18.73 -0.66
CA ASN A 10 -6.54 17.75 0.18
C ASN A 10 -5.71 17.62 1.46
N ASN A 11 -6.13 18.33 2.51
CA ASN A 11 -5.65 18.05 3.85
C ASN A 11 -5.86 16.55 4.15
N LEU A 12 -4.90 15.93 4.82
CA LEU A 12 -5.04 14.56 5.30
C LEU A 12 -6.12 14.55 6.39
N VAL A 13 -7.31 14.10 6.05
CA VAL A 13 -8.41 14.00 7.02
C VAL A 13 -8.23 12.76 7.87
N GLY A 14 -8.28 12.93 9.18
CA GLY A 14 -7.98 11.86 10.12
C GLY A 14 -6.49 11.52 10.11
N ARG A 15 -6.15 10.34 10.60
CA ARG A 15 -4.77 9.80 10.57
C ARG A 15 -3.74 10.58 11.38
N ASN A 16 -4.17 11.50 12.25
CA ASN A 16 -3.24 12.28 13.08
C ASN A 16 -2.36 11.39 13.96
N HIS A 17 -2.92 10.30 14.47
CA HIS A 17 -2.21 9.35 15.31
C HIS A 17 -1.20 8.54 14.52
N GLU A 18 -1.58 8.03 13.36
CA GLU A 18 -0.70 7.26 12.49
C GLU A 18 0.41 8.13 11.90
N LEU A 19 0.07 9.36 11.47
CA LEU A 19 1.06 10.33 11.01
C LEU A 19 2.04 10.70 12.12
N ALA A 20 1.57 10.92 13.35
CA ALA A 20 2.45 11.21 14.48
C ALA A 20 3.45 10.09 14.75
N LYS A 21 3.03 8.82 14.63
CA LYS A 21 3.94 7.66 14.72
C LYS A 21 4.99 7.66 13.62
N LEU A 22 4.60 7.94 12.38
CA LEU A 22 5.53 8.04 11.25
C LEU A 22 6.52 9.18 11.43
N VAL A 23 6.05 10.34 11.92
CA VAL A 23 6.92 11.49 12.21
C VAL A 23 7.90 11.16 13.36
N THR A 24 7.46 10.43 14.37
CA THR A 24 8.36 9.94 15.45
C THR A 24 9.42 9.01 14.88
N ALA A 25 9.06 8.05 14.04
CA ALA A 25 10.02 7.17 13.37
C ALA A 25 10.99 7.96 12.46
N LEU A 26 10.50 8.98 11.76
CA LEU A 26 11.33 9.90 10.99
C LEU A 26 12.35 10.64 11.87
N ASP A 27 11.91 11.19 13.02
CA ASP A 27 12.79 11.88 13.96
C ASP A 27 13.86 10.95 14.55
N THR A 28 13.50 9.71 14.85
CA THR A 28 14.43 8.66 15.28
C THR A 28 15.46 8.35 14.20
N ALA A 29 15.03 8.17 12.96
CA ALA A 29 15.91 7.91 11.83
C ALA A 29 16.86 9.10 11.55
N ILE A 30 16.36 10.32 11.57
CA ILE A 30 17.19 11.53 11.41
C ILE A 30 18.25 11.63 12.50
N SER A 31 17.98 11.15 13.71
CA SER A 31 18.96 11.13 14.82
C SER A 31 20.04 10.05 14.67
N GLY A 32 20.01 9.24 13.62
CA GLY A 32 20.99 8.19 13.33
C GLY A 32 20.59 6.79 13.80
N ASN A 33 19.36 6.61 14.24
CA ASN A 33 18.80 5.32 14.62
C ASN A 33 17.77 4.91 13.56
N GLY A 34 18.22 4.15 12.57
CA GLY A 34 17.36 3.77 11.45
C GLY A 34 16.16 2.95 11.89
N GLU A 35 15.03 3.21 11.26
CA GLU A 35 13.74 2.63 11.62
C GLU A 35 13.10 1.92 10.42
N LEU A 36 12.40 0.83 10.71
CA LEU A 36 11.52 0.15 9.77
C LEU A 36 10.07 0.30 10.22
N VAL A 37 9.21 0.79 9.34
CA VAL A 37 7.77 0.93 9.58
C VAL A 37 6.98 0.18 8.51
N MET A 38 6.02 -0.63 8.95
CA MET A 38 5.10 -1.34 8.06
C MET A 38 3.69 -0.74 8.16
N LEU A 39 3.20 -0.17 7.06
CA LEU A 39 1.83 0.31 6.92
C LEU A 39 0.93 -0.82 6.44
N VAL A 40 -0.07 -1.14 7.23
CA VAL A 40 -0.95 -2.30 7.00
C VAL A 40 -2.39 -1.84 6.88
N GLY A 41 -3.15 -2.45 5.99
CA GLY A 41 -4.58 -2.22 5.90
C GLY A 41 -5.18 -2.49 4.53
N GLU A 42 -6.48 -2.43 4.47
CA GLU A 42 -7.30 -2.76 3.30
C GLU A 42 -7.00 -1.88 2.08
N PRO A 43 -7.39 -2.32 0.86
CA PRO A 43 -7.36 -1.45 -0.32
C PRO A 43 -8.19 -0.18 -0.11
N GLY A 44 -7.64 0.96 -0.52
CA GLY A 44 -8.34 2.25 -0.39
C GLY A 44 -8.34 2.88 1.00
N ILE A 45 -7.73 2.23 2.01
CA ILE A 45 -7.69 2.71 3.40
C ILE A 45 -6.80 3.94 3.61
N GLY A 46 -5.97 4.29 2.62
CA GLY A 46 -5.14 5.50 2.65
C GLY A 46 -3.67 5.27 2.94
N LYS A 47 -3.10 4.06 2.78
CA LYS A 47 -1.66 3.78 2.95
C LYS A 47 -0.80 4.71 2.11
N THR A 48 -1.03 4.71 0.80
CA THR A 48 -0.29 5.54 -0.16
C THR A 48 -0.42 7.04 0.15
N ARG A 49 -1.61 7.50 0.57
CA ARG A 49 -1.82 8.92 0.93
C ARG A 49 -1.02 9.30 2.18
N LEU A 50 -0.99 8.43 3.19
CA LEU A 50 -0.20 8.63 4.40
C LEU A 50 1.30 8.62 4.11
N THR A 51 1.76 7.73 3.22
CA THR A 51 3.15 7.70 2.72
C THR A 51 3.51 9.00 2.00
N GLN A 52 2.63 9.53 1.16
CA GLN A 52 2.85 10.81 0.47
C GLN A 52 2.99 11.98 1.45
N GLU A 53 2.21 12.00 2.52
CA GLU A 53 2.31 13.03 3.57
C GLU A 53 3.64 12.93 4.33
N LEU A 54 4.08 11.71 4.65
CA LEU A 54 5.41 11.47 5.22
C LEU A 54 6.52 11.97 4.30
N ILE A 55 6.45 11.68 3.00
CA ILE A 55 7.43 12.11 1.99
C ILE A 55 7.47 13.65 1.92
N SER A 56 6.31 14.32 1.91
CA SER A 56 6.26 15.80 1.94
C SER A 56 6.95 16.34 3.18
N THR A 57 6.57 15.84 4.36
CA THR A 57 7.16 16.24 5.64
C THR A 57 8.68 15.99 5.68
N SER A 58 9.12 14.85 5.13
CA SER A 58 10.53 14.48 5.09
C SER A 58 11.33 15.40 4.18
N THR A 59 10.78 15.75 3.01
CA THR A 59 11.41 16.67 2.06
C THR A 59 11.53 18.07 2.64
N GLU A 60 10.51 18.57 3.33
CA GLU A 60 10.56 19.85 4.06
C GLU A 60 11.65 19.90 5.13
N ARG A 61 11.99 18.74 5.72
CA ARG A 61 13.09 18.58 6.69
C ARG A 61 14.45 18.33 6.05
N GLY A 62 14.54 18.41 4.71
CA GLY A 62 15.78 18.28 3.96
C GLY A 62 16.26 16.84 3.73
N ALA A 63 15.42 15.85 4.00
CA ALA A 63 15.72 14.44 3.70
C ALA A 63 15.63 14.14 2.20
N ILE A 64 16.42 13.19 1.74
CA ILE A 64 16.26 12.57 0.42
C ILE A 64 15.13 11.54 0.52
N THR A 65 14.24 11.51 -0.47
CA THR A 65 13.11 10.59 -0.48
C THR A 65 13.07 9.77 -1.76
N ALA A 66 12.80 8.49 -1.65
CA ALA A 66 12.69 7.58 -2.79
C ALA A 66 11.48 6.64 -2.62
N LEU A 67 10.76 6.44 -3.71
CA LEU A 67 9.54 5.64 -3.76
C LEU A 67 9.69 4.50 -4.75
N GLY A 68 9.19 3.32 -4.36
CA GLY A 68 9.02 2.18 -5.23
C GLY A 68 7.65 1.54 -4.99
N ALA A 69 7.06 0.95 -6.02
CA ALA A 69 5.79 0.25 -5.92
C ALA A 69 5.85 -1.10 -6.62
N CYS A 70 5.26 -2.10 -6.01
CA CYS A 70 5.01 -3.38 -6.65
C CYS A 70 3.70 -3.31 -7.45
N TYR A 71 3.58 -4.13 -8.48
CA TYR A 71 2.41 -4.17 -9.34
C TYR A 71 1.84 -5.58 -9.40
N GLU A 72 0.53 -5.67 -9.43
CA GLU A 72 -0.19 -6.93 -9.63
C GLU A 72 0.15 -7.55 -10.99
N GLY A 73 0.29 -8.87 -11.04
CA GLY A 73 0.34 -9.61 -12.31
C GLY A 73 1.71 -10.18 -12.74
N GLY A 74 2.77 -10.03 -11.94
CA GLY A 74 4.03 -10.77 -12.15
C GLY A 74 4.79 -10.48 -13.46
N THR A 75 4.44 -9.42 -14.19
CA THR A 75 5.07 -9.04 -15.47
C THR A 75 6.23 -8.07 -15.31
N THR A 76 6.47 -7.59 -14.09
CA THR A 76 7.58 -6.68 -13.79
C THR A 76 8.90 -7.45 -13.64
N PRO A 77 10.03 -6.85 -14.05
CA PRO A 77 11.36 -7.44 -13.78
C PRO A 77 11.60 -7.63 -12.27
N PRO A 78 12.43 -8.61 -11.88
CA PRO A 78 12.88 -8.73 -10.50
C PRO A 78 13.46 -7.41 -9.98
N TYR A 79 13.31 -7.15 -8.68
CA TYR A 79 13.77 -5.93 -8.02
C TYR A 79 13.09 -4.63 -8.50
N TRP A 80 11.97 -4.70 -9.22
CA TRP A 80 11.36 -3.52 -9.84
C TRP A 80 11.15 -2.32 -8.89
N PRO A 81 10.64 -2.48 -7.65
CA PRO A 81 10.51 -1.35 -6.72
C PRO A 81 11.86 -0.74 -6.36
N TRP A 82 12.90 -1.56 -6.22
CA TRP A 82 14.26 -1.08 -5.97
C TRP A 82 14.86 -0.34 -7.16
N THR A 83 14.56 -0.80 -8.37
CA THR A 83 14.91 -0.05 -9.60
C THR A 83 14.29 1.35 -9.60
N GLN A 84 13.02 1.48 -9.16
CA GLN A 84 12.36 2.78 -9.04
C GLN A 84 13.02 3.65 -7.97
N VAL A 85 13.39 3.09 -6.82
CA VAL A 85 14.15 3.78 -5.76
C VAL A 85 15.44 4.33 -6.32
N ILE A 86 16.25 3.51 -7.01
CA ILE A 86 17.54 3.94 -7.59
C ILE A 86 17.32 5.03 -8.62
N ARG A 87 16.31 4.91 -9.50
CA ARG A 87 15.95 5.96 -10.48
C ARG A 87 15.57 7.27 -9.81
N SER A 88 14.83 7.21 -8.71
CA SER A 88 14.47 8.39 -7.93
C SER A 88 15.71 9.07 -7.36
N LEU A 89 16.64 8.29 -6.80
CA LEU A 89 17.91 8.80 -6.26
C LEU A 89 18.82 9.40 -7.34
N LEU A 90 18.87 8.80 -8.54
CA LEU A 90 19.63 9.36 -9.68
C LEU A 90 19.14 10.73 -10.15
N ASN A 91 17.90 11.08 -9.84
CA ASN A 91 17.31 12.39 -10.14
C ASN A 91 17.54 13.43 -9.03
N ASP A 92 18.10 13.02 -7.88
CA ASP A 92 18.49 13.97 -6.83
C ASP A 92 19.65 14.84 -7.33
N PRO A 93 19.57 16.17 -7.19
CA PRO A 93 20.58 17.08 -7.70
C PRO A 93 21.88 17.06 -6.89
N SER A 94 21.95 16.32 -5.78
CA SER A 94 23.14 16.31 -4.92
C SER A 94 24.24 15.42 -5.47
N ASP A 95 25.47 15.92 -5.50
CA ASP A 95 26.65 15.16 -5.85
C ASP A 95 26.91 13.98 -4.90
N ALA A 96 26.32 14.00 -3.71
CA ALA A 96 26.48 12.95 -2.70
C ALA A 96 25.96 11.59 -3.20
N VAL A 97 24.77 11.58 -3.84
CA VAL A 97 24.19 10.36 -4.40
C VAL A 97 25.09 9.78 -5.50
N LEU A 98 25.58 10.63 -6.41
CA LEU A 98 26.45 10.18 -7.51
C LEU A 98 27.78 9.65 -6.99
N LYS A 99 28.41 10.31 -6.00
CA LYS A 99 29.67 9.85 -5.38
C LYS A 99 29.49 8.50 -4.66
N ALA A 100 28.39 8.31 -3.96
CA ALA A 100 28.09 7.03 -3.31
C ALA A 100 27.83 5.91 -4.32
N LEU A 101 27.24 6.23 -5.47
CA LEU A 101 26.90 5.25 -6.50
C LEU A 101 28.12 4.84 -7.35
N GLU A 102 29.02 5.79 -7.67
CA GLU A 102 30.14 5.57 -8.61
C GLU A 102 30.94 4.27 -8.38
N PRO A 103 31.37 3.95 -7.14
CA PRO A 103 32.15 2.72 -6.89
C PRO A 103 31.35 1.42 -7.11
N ARG A 104 30.01 1.51 -7.13
CA ARG A 104 29.07 0.38 -7.20
C ARG A 104 28.27 0.35 -8.48
N ALA A 105 28.47 1.34 -9.34
CA ALA A 105 27.74 1.49 -10.59
C ALA A 105 27.81 0.23 -11.46
N ALA A 106 28.97 -0.45 -11.50
CA ALA A 106 29.15 -1.68 -12.25
C ALA A 106 28.31 -2.88 -11.77
N VAL A 107 27.86 -2.87 -10.51
CA VAL A 107 26.97 -3.90 -9.96
C VAL A 107 25.51 -3.47 -10.14
N ILE A 108 25.21 -2.26 -9.70
CA ILE A 108 23.81 -1.77 -9.61
C ILE A 108 23.21 -1.55 -11.01
N VAL A 109 24.03 -1.36 -12.05
CA VAL A 109 23.58 -1.28 -13.45
C VAL A 109 22.81 -2.51 -13.90
N GLU A 110 23.02 -3.68 -13.28
CA GLU A 110 22.29 -4.91 -13.59
C GLU A 110 20.78 -4.77 -13.40
N ILE A 111 20.32 -3.96 -12.42
CA ILE A 111 18.90 -3.72 -12.15
C ILE A 111 18.44 -2.31 -12.53
N ALA A 112 19.36 -1.38 -12.75
CA ALA A 112 19.07 0.00 -13.14
C ALA A 112 19.99 0.44 -14.30
N PRO A 113 19.71 0.00 -15.54
CA PRO A 113 20.56 0.27 -16.71
C PRO A 113 20.78 1.76 -16.99
N GLU A 114 19.90 2.63 -16.53
CA GLU A 114 19.99 4.09 -16.69
C GLU A 114 21.24 4.70 -16.02
N ILE A 115 21.87 3.97 -15.13
CA ILE A 115 23.15 4.35 -14.51
C ILE A 115 24.20 4.64 -15.57
N THR A 116 24.18 3.94 -16.72
CA THR A 116 25.09 4.19 -17.85
C THR A 116 25.02 5.61 -18.39
N ASN A 117 23.89 6.29 -18.26
CA ASN A 117 23.74 7.69 -18.67
C ASN A 117 24.59 8.65 -17.81
N ARG A 118 24.90 8.27 -16.57
CA ARG A 118 25.72 9.05 -15.64
C ARG A 118 27.17 8.56 -15.63
N PHE A 119 27.38 7.27 -15.84
CA PHE A 119 28.68 6.59 -15.82
C PHE A 119 28.91 5.79 -17.12
N PRO A 120 29.21 6.45 -18.25
CA PRO A 120 29.30 5.78 -19.55
C PRO A 120 30.45 4.78 -19.67
N ASN A 121 31.46 4.86 -18.80
CA ASN A 121 32.68 4.03 -18.85
C ASN A 121 32.64 2.91 -17.77
N ILE A 122 31.49 2.35 -17.47
CA ILE A 122 31.40 1.23 -16.52
C ILE A 122 32.11 0.02 -17.11
N THR A 123 33.11 -0.49 -16.38
CA THR A 123 33.78 -1.74 -16.75
C THR A 123 32.94 -2.92 -16.33
N PRO A 124 32.60 -3.86 -17.23
CA PRO A 124 31.91 -5.08 -16.88
C PRO A 124 32.63 -5.87 -15.79
N LEU A 125 31.90 -6.41 -14.87
CA LEU A 125 32.46 -7.22 -13.79
C LEU A 125 32.69 -8.66 -14.24
N PRO A 126 33.68 -9.36 -13.64
CA PRO A 126 33.85 -10.78 -13.88
C PRO A 126 32.60 -11.58 -13.55
N GLU A 127 32.29 -12.58 -14.34
CA GLU A 127 31.24 -13.54 -14.04
C GLU A 127 31.60 -14.30 -12.76
N VAL A 128 30.58 -14.46 -11.90
CA VAL A 128 30.63 -15.21 -10.65
C VAL A 128 29.44 -16.14 -10.57
N ASP A 129 29.43 -17.07 -9.64
CA ASP A 129 28.23 -17.90 -9.46
C ASP A 129 27.00 -17.05 -9.03
N PRO A 130 25.77 -17.51 -9.30
CA PRO A 130 24.55 -16.74 -9.04
C PRO A 130 24.38 -16.32 -7.57
N GLY A 131 24.84 -17.11 -6.62
CA GLY A 131 24.77 -16.78 -5.19
C GLY A 131 25.71 -15.63 -4.84
N GLN A 132 26.94 -15.63 -5.37
CA GLN A 132 27.90 -14.55 -5.19
C GLN A 132 27.44 -13.27 -5.91
N ALA A 133 26.89 -13.38 -7.13
CA ALA A 133 26.32 -12.24 -7.86
C ALA A 133 25.21 -11.57 -7.05
N ARG A 134 24.29 -12.36 -6.51
CA ARG A 134 23.18 -11.86 -5.68
C ARG A 134 23.68 -11.18 -4.41
N PHE A 135 24.61 -11.79 -3.68
CA PHE A 135 25.19 -11.19 -2.48
C PHE A 135 25.86 -9.86 -2.81
N ARG A 136 26.68 -9.84 -3.87
CA ARG A 136 27.37 -8.62 -4.36
C ARG A 136 26.37 -7.50 -4.69
N LEU A 137 25.23 -7.84 -5.31
CA LEU A 137 24.18 -6.88 -5.62
C LEU A 137 23.57 -6.31 -4.33
N PHE A 138 23.21 -7.15 -3.37
CA PHE A 138 22.58 -6.74 -2.12
C PHE A 138 23.51 -5.86 -1.29
N ASP A 139 24.76 -6.28 -1.13
CA ASP A 139 25.79 -5.53 -0.41
C ASP A 139 26.08 -4.18 -1.08
N SER A 140 26.15 -4.16 -2.42
CA SER A 140 26.37 -2.92 -3.17
C SER A 140 25.21 -1.93 -3.01
N ILE A 141 23.96 -2.40 -3.04
CA ILE A 141 22.81 -1.54 -2.85
C ILE A 141 22.74 -1.05 -1.41
N ALA A 142 22.87 -1.92 -0.42
CA ALA A 142 22.81 -1.53 0.99
C ALA A 142 23.93 -0.53 1.35
N THR A 143 25.13 -0.76 0.84
CA THR A 143 26.26 0.16 1.05
C THR A 143 26.06 1.49 0.34
N PHE A 144 25.55 1.48 -0.90
CA PHE A 144 25.17 2.71 -1.60
C PHE A 144 24.16 3.54 -0.81
N LEU A 145 23.07 2.92 -0.37
CA LEU A 145 22.03 3.59 0.43
C LEU A 145 22.61 4.12 1.77
N SER A 146 23.46 3.34 2.41
CA SER A 146 24.15 3.74 3.65
C SER A 146 25.03 4.97 3.46
N GLU A 147 25.83 5.04 2.40
CA GLU A 147 26.69 6.20 2.13
C GLU A 147 25.89 7.47 1.78
N VAL A 148 24.74 7.32 1.12
CA VAL A 148 23.81 8.45 0.92
C VAL A 148 23.42 9.06 2.26
N THR A 149 23.18 8.22 3.29
CA THR A 149 22.76 8.69 4.62
C THR A 149 23.87 9.42 5.40
N GLU A 150 25.11 9.32 5.01
CA GLU A 150 26.20 10.08 5.65
C GLU A 150 26.11 11.58 5.37
N HIS A 151 25.36 11.96 4.35
CA HIS A 151 25.20 13.35 3.94
C HIS A 151 23.83 13.93 4.28
N LYS A 152 22.77 13.13 4.12
CA LYS A 152 21.40 13.54 4.39
C LYS A 152 20.56 12.33 4.80
N PRO A 153 19.56 12.50 5.66
CA PRO A 153 18.61 11.43 5.97
C PRO A 153 17.95 10.92 4.69
N LEU A 154 17.75 9.61 4.62
CA LEU A 154 17.15 8.93 3.47
C LEU A 154 15.85 8.23 3.88
N ILE A 155 14.76 8.54 3.21
CA ILE A 155 13.47 7.89 3.39
C ILE A 155 13.13 7.07 2.16
N ILE A 156 12.99 5.76 2.33
CA ILE A 156 12.59 4.84 1.27
C ILE A 156 11.22 4.29 1.60
N ALA A 157 10.27 4.42 0.67
CA ALA A 157 8.97 3.79 0.81
C ALA A 157 8.70 2.83 -0.35
N LEU A 158 8.35 1.57 0.01
CA LEU A 158 7.95 0.53 -0.94
C LEU A 158 6.49 0.20 -0.72
N ASP A 159 5.66 0.50 -1.71
CA ASP A 159 4.21 0.26 -1.62
C ASP A 159 3.80 -1.06 -2.27
N ASP A 160 2.69 -1.61 -1.80
CA ASP A 160 2.07 -2.84 -2.28
C ASP A 160 3.00 -4.09 -2.25
N LEU A 161 3.80 -4.23 -1.18
CA LEU A 161 4.75 -5.35 -0.99
C LEU A 161 4.11 -6.75 -1.03
N HIS A 162 2.81 -6.87 -0.90
CA HIS A 162 2.09 -8.14 -1.09
C HIS A 162 2.13 -8.63 -2.55
N TRP A 163 2.51 -7.79 -3.51
CA TRP A 163 2.78 -8.18 -4.90
C TRP A 163 4.27 -8.31 -5.24
N ALA A 164 5.12 -8.16 -4.24
CA ALA A 164 6.56 -8.24 -4.45
C ALA A 164 7.02 -9.65 -4.85
N ASP A 165 7.94 -9.73 -5.81
CA ASP A 165 8.67 -10.95 -6.10
C ASP A 165 9.64 -11.31 -4.95
N GLN A 166 10.06 -12.59 -4.90
CA GLN A 166 10.94 -13.08 -3.84
C GLN A 166 12.27 -12.31 -3.79
N SER A 167 12.82 -11.93 -4.95
CA SER A 167 14.09 -11.19 -5.02
C SER A 167 13.98 -9.80 -4.42
N THR A 168 12.85 -9.12 -4.67
CA THR A 168 12.50 -7.84 -4.05
C THR A 168 12.41 -7.94 -2.53
N LEU A 169 11.75 -9.00 -2.02
CA LEU A 169 11.60 -9.23 -0.58
C LEU A 169 12.93 -9.59 0.10
N ASP A 170 13.76 -10.38 -0.56
CA ASP A 170 15.07 -10.76 -0.03
C ASP A 170 16.00 -9.53 0.10
N LEU A 171 15.97 -8.62 -0.89
CA LEU A 171 16.69 -7.36 -0.79
C LEU A 171 16.11 -6.43 0.28
N PHE A 172 14.77 -6.40 0.42
CA PHE A 172 14.10 -5.66 1.49
C PHE A 172 14.54 -6.16 2.88
N GLU A 173 14.58 -7.48 3.06
CA GLU A 173 15.06 -8.11 4.28
C GLU A 173 16.54 -7.75 4.55
N TYR A 174 17.38 -7.77 3.52
CA TYR A 174 18.81 -7.44 3.64
C TYR A 174 19.00 -5.96 4.05
N VAL A 175 18.36 -5.04 3.37
CA VAL A 175 18.42 -3.59 3.69
C VAL A 175 17.89 -3.33 5.10
N ALA A 176 16.75 -3.93 5.48
CA ALA A 176 16.14 -3.75 6.81
C ALA A 176 17.07 -4.14 7.97
N ARG A 177 18.02 -5.06 7.74
CA ARG A 177 19.02 -5.45 8.76
C ARG A 177 20.16 -4.43 8.90
N GLU A 178 20.46 -3.70 7.84
CA GLU A 178 21.60 -2.80 7.77
C GLU A 178 21.29 -1.36 8.21
N ILE A 179 20.00 -1.03 8.45
CA ILE A 179 19.60 0.37 8.70
C ILE A 179 19.81 0.85 10.13
N SER A 180 19.97 -0.03 11.13
CA SER A 180 19.86 0.27 12.57
C SER A 180 20.73 1.42 13.08
N SER A 181 21.87 1.69 12.42
CA SER A 181 22.78 2.78 12.78
C SER A 181 22.91 3.84 11.68
N LYS A 182 21.86 4.01 10.88
CA LYS A 182 21.86 4.91 9.72
C LYS A 182 20.76 5.95 9.85
N GLN A 183 20.95 7.10 9.21
CA GLN A 183 19.88 8.10 9.08
C GLN A 183 18.87 7.66 7.99
N MET A 184 18.26 6.49 8.19
CA MET A 184 17.39 5.88 7.20
C MET A 184 16.04 5.48 7.81
N LEU A 185 14.95 5.86 7.17
CA LEU A 185 13.62 5.33 7.43
C LEU A 185 13.17 4.49 6.24
N LEU A 186 12.94 3.20 6.49
CA LEU A 186 12.38 2.28 5.52
C LEU A 186 10.90 2.06 5.83
N VAL A 187 10.03 2.32 4.85
CA VAL A 187 8.58 2.15 4.99
C VAL A 187 8.09 1.12 4.00
N GLY A 188 7.37 0.11 4.47
CA GLY A 188 6.73 -0.89 3.62
C GLY A 188 5.21 -0.81 3.71
N GLY A 189 4.50 -0.74 2.57
CA GLY A 189 3.04 -0.81 2.52
C GLY A 189 2.56 -2.18 2.06
N TYR A 190 1.58 -2.77 2.75
CA TYR A 190 0.97 -4.02 2.29
C TYR A 190 -0.49 -4.17 2.75
N ARG A 191 -1.20 -5.16 2.17
CA ARG A 191 -2.55 -5.54 2.54
C ARG A 191 -2.51 -6.84 3.33
N ASP A 192 -2.96 -6.81 4.56
CA ASP A 192 -3.02 -8.00 5.42
C ASP A 192 -4.06 -9.03 4.94
N THR A 193 -5.14 -8.58 4.33
CA THR A 193 -6.18 -9.43 3.75
C THR A 193 -5.69 -10.30 2.58
N GLU A 194 -4.62 -9.90 1.90
CA GLU A 194 -4.00 -10.65 0.79
C GLU A 194 -2.83 -11.55 1.27
N LEU A 195 -2.48 -11.51 2.57
CA LEU A 195 -1.43 -12.35 3.14
C LEU A 195 -1.98 -13.67 3.68
N GLY A 196 -2.01 -14.70 2.83
CA GLY A 196 -2.23 -16.07 3.28
C GLY A 196 -1.04 -16.61 4.11
N ARG A 197 -1.26 -17.74 4.82
CA ARG A 197 -0.23 -18.38 5.68
C ARG A 197 1.08 -18.75 4.96
N ARG A 198 1.05 -18.92 3.63
CA ARG A 198 2.20 -19.28 2.80
C ARG A 198 2.68 -18.11 1.92
N HIS A 199 2.27 -16.89 2.23
CA HIS A 199 2.64 -15.74 1.43
C HIS A 199 4.13 -15.39 1.64
N PRO A 200 4.94 -15.17 0.58
CA PRO A 200 6.37 -14.87 0.70
C PRO A 200 6.68 -13.69 1.64
N LEU A 201 5.86 -12.64 1.60
CA LEU A 201 6.01 -11.50 2.50
C LEU A 201 5.84 -11.88 3.98
N SER A 202 4.95 -12.83 4.30
CA SER A 202 4.77 -13.30 5.69
C SER A 202 6.04 -13.93 6.24
N ASP A 203 6.72 -14.73 5.42
CA ASP A 203 8.00 -15.35 5.77
C ASP A 203 9.11 -14.31 5.94
N SER A 204 9.19 -13.33 5.04
CA SER A 204 10.16 -12.22 5.12
C SER A 204 9.93 -11.37 6.37
N LEU A 205 8.70 -10.99 6.69
CA LEU A 205 8.38 -10.24 7.92
C LEU A 205 8.73 -11.04 9.18
N ALA A 206 8.49 -12.35 9.19
CA ALA A 206 8.87 -13.20 10.30
C ALA A 206 10.40 -13.31 10.49
N LYS A 207 11.18 -13.29 9.41
CA LYS A 207 12.64 -13.26 9.46
C LYS A 207 13.16 -11.91 9.95
N ILE A 208 12.61 -10.80 9.44
CA ILE A 208 12.96 -9.44 9.87
C ILE A 208 12.69 -9.26 11.36
N ALA A 209 11.53 -9.68 11.87
CA ALA A 209 11.15 -9.55 13.26
C ALA A 209 12.08 -10.28 14.27
N ARG A 210 12.92 -11.20 13.78
CA ARG A 210 13.93 -11.89 14.61
C ARG A 210 15.22 -11.11 14.81
N VAL A 211 15.51 -10.18 13.92
CA VAL A 211 16.81 -9.48 13.86
C VAL A 211 16.70 -7.97 14.01
N THR A 212 15.53 -7.42 13.70
CA THR A 212 15.27 -5.97 13.74
C THR A 212 13.87 -5.74 14.30
N GLU A 213 13.77 -4.88 15.31
CA GLU A 213 12.48 -4.38 15.73
C GLU A 213 11.91 -3.48 14.64
N PHE A 214 10.62 -3.63 14.35
CA PHE A 214 9.92 -2.74 13.43
C PHE A 214 8.53 -2.39 13.93
N GLN A 215 8.10 -1.19 13.61
CA GLN A 215 6.77 -0.73 13.95
C GLN A 215 5.77 -1.13 12.90
N ARG A 216 4.64 -1.72 13.33
CA ARG A 216 3.49 -1.99 12.48
C ARG A 216 2.39 -0.97 12.78
N ILE A 217 2.00 -0.19 11.78
CA ILE A 217 0.90 0.77 11.86
C ILE A 217 -0.28 0.21 11.05
N VAL A 218 -1.31 -0.23 11.77
CA VAL A 218 -2.53 -0.77 11.16
C VAL A 218 -3.52 0.36 10.92
N LEU A 219 -3.85 0.61 9.66
CA LEU A 219 -4.83 1.60 9.26
C LEU A 219 -6.23 0.97 9.26
N ARG A 220 -7.15 1.62 9.96
CA ARG A 220 -8.57 1.24 10.00
C ARG A 220 -9.41 2.26 9.28
N GLY A 221 -10.73 2.03 9.14
CA GLY A 221 -11.67 3.03 8.64
C GLY A 221 -11.60 4.33 9.45
N LEU A 222 -11.96 5.42 8.82
CA LEU A 222 -12.10 6.72 9.47
C LEU A 222 -13.23 6.67 10.50
N GLU A 223 -13.02 7.39 11.61
CA GLU A 223 -14.06 7.55 12.61
C GLU A 223 -15.22 8.42 12.09
N LEU A 224 -16.35 8.38 12.78
CA LEU A 224 -17.59 9.05 12.33
C LEU A 224 -17.40 10.55 12.05
N ASP A 225 -16.73 11.26 12.94
CA ASP A 225 -16.45 12.70 12.79
C ASP A 225 -15.45 12.99 11.65
N GLU A 226 -14.52 12.09 11.41
CA GLU A 226 -13.56 12.18 10.30
C GLU A 226 -14.25 11.97 8.95
N VAL A 227 -15.18 11.01 8.87
CA VAL A 227 -16.04 10.83 7.68
C VAL A 227 -16.83 12.11 7.38
N GLY A 228 -17.43 12.73 8.40
CA GLY A 228 -18.14 14.00 8.22
C GLY A 228 -17.24 15.11 7.67
N ARG A 229 -16.04 15.27 8.24
CA ARG A 229 -15.04 16.23 7.76
C ARG A 229 -14.60 15.95 6.34
N MET A 230 -14.32 14.69 6.01
CA MET A 230 -13.88 14.29 4.67
C MET A 230 -14.94 14.59 3.60
N VAL A 231 -16.22 14.32 3.90
CA VAL A 231 -17.33 14.64 2.98
C VAL A 231 -17.45 16.15 2.78
N GLN A 232 -17.32 16.95 3.84
CA GLN A 232 -17.36 18.41 3.75
C GLN A 232 -16.21 18.97 2.92
N GLU A 233 -14.99 18.49 3.14
CA GLU A 233 -13.80 18.97 2.42
C GLU A 233 -13.81 18.60 0.93
N ILE A 234 -14.16 17.34 0.60
CA ILE A 234 -14.17 16.87 -0.79
C ILE A 234 -15.39 17.38 -1.55
N GLY A 235 -16.56 17.30 -0.92
CA GLY A 235 -17.84 17.64 -1.56
C GLY A 235 -18.14 19.13 -1.53
N ASN A 236 -17.49 19.90 -0.67
CA ASN A 236 -17.85 21.28 -0.33
C ASN A 236 -19.34 21.43 0.02
N ILE A 237 -19.87 20.43 0.72
CA ILE A 237 -21.28 20.33 1.12
C ILE A 237 -21.38 20.12 2.62
N SER A 238 -22.43 20.67 3.24
CA SER A 238 -22.76 20.39 4.63
C SER A 238 -23.69 19.19 4.70
N ILE A 239 -23.37 18.24 5.57
CA ILE A 239 -24.19 17.05 5.82
C ILE A 239 -24.64 16.98 7.28
N SER A 240 -25.80 16.39 7.51
CA SER A 240 -26.32 16.16 8.85
C SER A 240 -25.64 14.96 9.53
N SER A 241 -25.72 14.89 10.86
CA SER A 241 -25.19 13.76 11.64
C SER A 241 -25.79 12.41 11.22
N ASN A 242 -27.08 12.39 10.83
CA ASN A 242 -27.72 11.16 10.33
C ASN A 242 -27.14 10.72 8.98
N GLN A 243 -26.85 11.65 8.10
CA GLN A 243 -26.19 11.36 6.82
C GLN A 243 -24.75 10.85 7.04
N THR A 244 -24.00 11.49 7.93
CA THR A 244 -22.66 11.03 8.31
C THR A 244 -22.69 9.60 8.83
N THR A 245 -23.64 9.28 9.72
CA THR A 245 -23.81 7.93 10.28
C THR A 245 -24.12 6.91 9.19
N GLU A 246 -24.99 7.25 8.26
CA GLU A 246 -25.36 6.34 7.16
C GLU A 246 -24.19 6.12 6.20
N ILE A 247 -23.42 7.17 5.87
CA ILE A 247 -22.21 7.06 5.04
C ILE A 247 -21.20 6.18 5.76
N HIS A 248 -20.89 6.47 7.03
CA HIS A 248 -19.93 5.68 7.81
C HIS A 248 -20.35 4.20 7.86
N LYS A 249 -21.62 3.90 8.15
CA LYS A 249 -22.13 2.53 8.19
C LYS A 249 -21.95 1.77 6.87
N ARG A 250 -22.11 2.46 5.73
CA ARG A 250 -22.02 1.85 4.39
C ARG A 250 -20.61 1.70 3.88
N THR A 251 -19.72 2.64 4.24
CA THR A 251 -18.33 2.67 3.80
C THR A 251 -17.37 2.05 4.79
N GLU A 252 -17.82 1.75 6.02
CA GLU A 252 -16.99 1.38 7.18
C GLU A 252 -15.85 2.39 7.44
N GLY A 253 -16.06 3.65 7.05
CA GLY A 253 -15.05 4.69 7.12
C GLY A 253 -13.89 4.53 6.14
N ASN A 254 -13.98 3.62 5.14
CA ASN A 254 -12.92 3.49 4.14
C ASN A 254 -12.82 4.78 3.31
N PRO A 255 -11.66 5.49 3.34
CA PRO A 255 -11.52 6.82 2.73
C PRO A 255 -11.81 6.83 1.23
N PHE A 256 -11.47 5.76 0.52
CA PHE A 256 -11.77 5.65 -0.91
C PHE A 256 -13.28 5.70 -1.15
N PHE A 257 -14.04 4.87 -0.44
CA PHE A 257 -15.50 4.85 -0.59
C PHE A 257 -16.15 6.14 -0.10
N VAL A 258 -15.66 6.72 1.00
CA VAL A 258 -16.13 8.02 1.50
C VAL A 258 -15.91 9.11 0.45
N SER A 259 -14.74 9.14 -0.21
CA SER A 259 -14.43 10.14 -1.22
C SER A 259 -15.32 10.02 -2.47
N GLU A 260 -15.61 8.81 -2.91
CA GLU A 260 -16.51 8.58 -4.04
C GLU A 260 -17.94 9.02 -3.73
N VAL A 261 -18.43 8.70 -2.52
CA VAL A 261 -19.74 9.18 -2.04
C VAL A 261 -19.76 10.71 -1.97
N ALA A 262 -18.74 11.35 -1.44
CA ALA A 262 -18.66 12.79 -1.34
C ALA A 262 -18.70 13.48 -2.72
N ARG A 263 -18.00 12.94 -3.71
CA ARG A 263 -18.00 13.44 -5.09
C ARG A 263 -19.35 13.29 -5.76
N ASP A 264 -20.01 12.14 -5.55
CA ASP A 264 -21.35 11.89 -6.11
C ASP A 264 -22.40 12.84 -5.51
N MET A 265 -22.34 13.02 -4.18
CA MET A 265 -23.20 13.98 -3.48
C MET A 265 -22.97 15.43 -3.95
N ALA A 266 -21.72 15.82 -4.20
CA ALA A 266 -21.40 17.15 -4.72
C ALA A 266 -21.99 17.38 -6.13
N LYS A 267 -21.91 16.38 -7.01
CA LYS A 267 -22.51 16.42 -8.35
C LYS A 267 -24.03 16.58 -8.25
N GLU A 268 -24.69 15.74 -7.46
CA GLU A 268 -26.16 15.84 -7.28
C GLU A 268 -26.59 17.20 -6.67
N SER A 269 -25.83 17.73 -5.72
CA SER A 269 -26.09 19.04 -5.12
C SER A 269 -25.99 20.18 -6.15
N ALA A 270 -24.99 20.12 -7.03
CA ALA A 270 -24.83 21.10 -8.11
C ALA A 270 -25.98 21.04 -9.13
N GLU A 271 -26.45 19.86 -9.49
CA GLU A 271 -27.53 19.65 -10.44
C GLU A 271 -28.91 20.06 -9.91
N ARG A 272 -29.14 19.93 -8.60
CA ARG A 272 -30.46 20.16 -7.95
C ARG A 272 -30.57 21.45 -7.17
N GLY A 273 -29.61 22.39 -7.29
CA GLY A 273 -29.67 23.68 -6.63
C GLY A 273 -29.65 23.61 -5.09
N GLY A 274 -28.93 22.64 -4.53
CA GLY A 274 -28.66 22.54 -3.09
C GLY A 274 -29.65 21.72 -2.25
N ASN A 275 -30.74 21.22 -2.82
CA ASN A 275 -31.69 20.36 -2.10
C ASN A 275 -31.30 18.87 -2.24
N PHE A 276 -30.44 18.42 -1.34
CA PHE A 276 -30.04 17.02 -1.27
C PHE A 276 -31.01 16.21 -0.38
N ASN A 277 -31.73 15.26 -0.98
CA ASN A 277 -32.57 14.34 -0.23
C ASN A 277 -31.81 13.01 -0.04
N ALA A 278 -31.27 12.81 1.16
CA ALA A 278 -30.42 11.66 1.56
C ALA A 278 -31.07 10.27 1.38
N MET A 279 -32.34 10.20 0.98
CA MET A 279 -33.09 8.95 0.89
C MET A 279 -32.76 8.06 -0.32
N LYS A 280 -31.98 8.51 -1.28
CA LYS A 280 -31.57 7.69 -2.44
C LYS A 280 -30.04 7.61 -2.50
N PHE A 281 -29.44 7.01 -1.49
CA PHE A 281 -28.03 6.64 -1.57
C PHE A 281 -27.86 5.58 -2.66
N ARG A 282 -27.29 5.97 -3.78
CA ARG A 282 -26.81 5.05 -4.82
C ARG A 282 -25.36 4.72 -4.54
N ILE A 283 -24.95 3.49 -4.86
CA ILE A 283 -23.54 3.13 -4.86
C ILE A 283 -22.90 3.91 -6.00
N PRO A 284 -21.90 4.80 -5.71
CA PRO A 284 -21.20 5.55 -6.75
C PRO A 284 -20.59 4.63 -7.82
N GLU A 285 -20.46 5.13 -9.05
CA GLU A 285 -19.95 4.34 -10.17
C GLU A 285 -18.52 3.84 -9.91
N GLY A 286 -17.64 4.68 -9.39
CA GLY A 286 -16.27 4.28 -9.02
C GLY A 286 -16.21 3.19 -7.94
N VAL A 287 -17.19 3.15 -7.02
CA VAL A 287 -17.31 2.05 -6.04
C VAL A 287 -17.74 0.76 -6.73
N ARG A 288 -18.70 0.83 -7.66
CA ARG A 288 -19.14 -0.34 -8.44
C ARG A 288 -18.00 -0.92 -9.27
N GLU A 289 -17.24 -0.05 -9.95
CA GLU A 289 -16.08 -0.47 -10.72
C GLU A 289 -15.02 -1.15 -9.84
N ALA A 290 -14.68 -0.55 -8.70
CA ALA A 290 -13.70 -1.12 -7.77
C ALA A 290 -14.14 -2.49 -7.23
N ILE A 291 -15.42 -2.66 -6.92
CA ILE A 291 -16.01 -3.95 -6.53
C ILE A 291 -16.03 -4.91 -7.71
N GLY A 292 -16.44 -4.46 -8.91
CA GLY A 292 -16.49 -5.25 -10.12
C GLY A 292 -15.14 -5.86 -10.49
N ILE A 293 -14.04 -5.09 -10.37
CA ILE A 293 -12.67 -5.58 -10.58
C ILE A 293 -12.33 -6.75 -9.63
N ARG A 294 -12.79 -6.70 -8.37
CA ARG A 294 -12.56 -7.78 -7.42
C ARG A 294 -13.40 -9.03 -7.75
N LEU A 295 -14.67 -8.83 -8.07
CA LEU A 295 -15.57 -9.92 -8.45
C LEU A 295 -15.11 -10.62 -9.73
N ASN A 296 -14.55 -9.90 -10.69
CA ASN A 296 -14.00 -10.46 -11.93
C ASN A 296 -12.77 -11.38 -11.71
N LYS A 297 -12.14 -11.35 -10.53
CA LYS A 297 -11.04 -12.25 -10.16
C LYS A 297 -11.52 -13.59 -9.61
N LEU A 298 -12.78 -13.65 -9.22
CA LEU A 298 -13.40 -14.85 -8.66
C LEU A 298 -13.93 -15.74 -9.76
N SER A 299 -14.01 -17.05 -9.46
CA SER A 299 -14.68 -18.01 -10.35
C SER A 299 -16.18 -17.68 -10.46
N ASP A 300 -16.80 -18.13 -11.56
CA ASP A 300 -18.25 -17.94 -11.77
C ASP A 300 -19.05 -18.56 -10.62
N ASP A 301 -18.66 -19.75 -10.15
CA ASP A 301 -19.30 -20.43 -9.02
C ASP A 301 -19.18 -19.63 -7.72
N CYS A 302 -18.02 -19.01 -7.48
CA CYS A 302 -17.83 -18.14 -6.33
C CYS A 302 -18.72 -16.88 -6.41
N ASN A 303 -18.83 -16.27 -7.58
CA ASN A 303 -19.71 -15.13 -7.82
C ASN A 303 -21.18 -15.50 -7.60
N GLU A 304 -21.64 -16.69 -8.02
CA GLU A 304 -23.01 -17.19 -7.77
C GLU A 304 -23.25 -17.41 -6.28
N MET A 305 -22.30 -18.00 -5.58
CA MET A 305 -22.35 -18.14 -4.12
C MET A 305 -22.47 -16.79 -3.42
N LEU A 306 -21.70 -15.79 -3.86
CA LEU A 306 -21.74 -14.42 -3.31
C LEU A 306 -23.06 -13.71 -3.60
N GLN A 307 -23.71 -13.96 -4.73
CA GLN A 307 -25.06 -13.44 -5.00
C GLN A 307 -26.06 -14.00 -4.01
N THR A 308 -25.99 -15.32 -3.69
CA THR A 308 -26.82 -15.94 -2.69
C THR A 308 -26.54 -15.37 -1.30
N ALA A 309 -25.29 -15.20 -0.91
CA ALA A 309 -24.87 -14.57 0.33
C ALA A 309 -25.39 -13.13 0.46
N ALA A 310 -25.36 -12.35 -0.63
CA ALA A 310 -25.88 -10.98 -0.65
C ALA A 310 -27.39 -10.88 -0.39
N VAL A 311 -28.18 -11.90 -0.75
CA VAL A 311 -29.61 -11.97 -0.43
C VAL A 311 -29.84 -12.25 1.05
N ILE A 312 -28.98 -13.04 1.71
CA ILE A 312 -29.05 -13.28 3.15
C ILE A 312 -28.80 -11.96 3.91
N GLY A 313 -27.80 -11.21 3.52
CA GLY A 313 -27.50 -9.91 4.12
C GLY A 313 -26.00 -9.59 4.13
N ARG A 314 -25.68 -8.51 4.85
CA ARG A 314 -24.30 -8.02 4.99
C ARG A 314 -23.42 -8.99 5.79
N GLU A 315 -23.97 -9.64 6.77
CA GLU A 315 -23.36 -10.72 7.53
C GLU A 315 -24.20 -11.98 7.33
N PHE A 316 -23.57 -13.10 7.06
CA PHE A 316 -24.23 -14.38 6.84
C PHE A 316 -23.54 -15.49 7.61
N ASP A 317 -24.34 -16.50 7.97
CA ASP A 317 -23.86 -17.76 8.53
C ASP A 317 -23.58 -18.75 7.40
N PHE A 318 -22.39 -19.37 7.43
CA PHE A 318 -21.97 -20.33 6.39
C PHE A 318 -22.92 -21.54 6.32
N THR A 319 -23.45 -21.99 7.47
CA THR A 319 -24.41 -23.10 7.51
C THR A 319 -25.69 -22.74 6.78
N LEU A 320 -26.18 -21.51 6.96
CA LEU A 320 -27.37 -21.05 6.24
C LEU A 320 -27.11 -20.92 4.74
N LEU A 321 -25.93 -20.39 4.35
CA LEU A 321 -25.54 -20.30 2.95
C LEU A 321 -25.50 -21.67 2.29
N SER A 322 -24.89 -22.67 2.95
CA SER A 322 -24.82 -24.05 2.47
C SER A 322 -26.20 -24.73 2.32
N MET A 323 -27.17 -24.34 3.11
CA MET A 323 -28.57 -24.84 2.97
C MET A 323 -29.30 -24.27 1.75
N LEU A 324 -28.84 -23.16 1.21
CA LEU A 324 -29.43 -22.46 0.07
C LEU A 324 -28.76 -22.79 -1.26
N LYS A 325 -27.90 -23.80 -1.28
CA LYS A 325 -27.14 -24.25 -2.45
C LYS A 325 -28.05 -24.56 -3.63
N SER A 326 -27.67 -24.13 -4.84
CA SER A 326 -28.22 -24.66 -6.08
C SER A 326 -27.67 -26.07 -6.34
N GLU A 327 -28.51 -26.99 -6.82
CA GLU A 327 -28.13 -28.41 -7.07
C GLU A 327 -27.08 -28.57 -8.18
N ASP A 328 -26.75 -27.51 -8.92
CA ASP A 328 -25.86 -27.53 -10.10
C ASP A 328 -24.39 -27.19 -9.81
N SER A 329 -24.01 -26.85 -8.58
CA SER A 329 -22.59 -26.52 -8.27
C SER A 329 -21.80 -27.77 -7.90
N ASP A 330 -20.78 -28.09 -8.71
CA ASP A 330 -19.86 -29.23 -8.51
C ASP A 330 -18.75 -28.94 -7.47
N LYS A 331 -18.55 -27.66 -7.08
CA LYS A 331 -17.49 -27.29 -6.13
C LYS A 331 -17.99 -27.30 -4.69
N ASP A 332 -17.05 -27.61 -3.78
CA ASP A 332 -17.27 -27.50 -2.35
C ASP A 332 -17.38 -26.03 -1.95
N GLU A 333 -18.46 -25.66 -1.29
CA GLU A 333 -18.74 -24.27 -0.85
C GLU A 333 -17.68 -23.71 0.07
N LEU A 334 -17.01 -24.54 0.86
CA LEU A 334 -15.89 -24.12 1.68
C LEU A 334 -14.74 -23.61 0.81
N THR A 335 -14.46 -24.29 -0.29
CA THR A 335 -13.44 -23.86 -1.27
C THR A 335 -13.82 -22.54 -1.91
N LEU A 336 -15.10 -22.33 -2.27
CA LEU A 336 -15.58 -21.06 -2.82
C LEU A 336 -15.53 -19.92 -1.79
N LEU A 337 -15.84 -20.23 -0.54
CA LEU A 337 -15.74 -19.27 0.54
C LEU A 337 -14.28 -18.87 0.83
N GLU A 338 -13.36 -19.85 0.80
CA GLU A 338 -11.92 -19.59 0.92
C GLU A 338 -11.41 -18.73 -0.24
N GLU A 339 -11.91 -18.94 -1.45
CA GLU A 339 -11.63 -18.10 -2.63
C GLU A 339 -12.09 -16.65 -2.39
N ALA A 340 -13.34 -16.47 -1.90
CA ALA A 340 -13.91 -15.14 -1.61
C ALA A 340 -13.15 -14.42 -0.48
N VAL A 341 -12.72 -15.14 0.54
CA VAL A 341 -11.90 -14.62 1.65
C VAL A 341 -10.50 -14.25 1.15
N ALA A 342 -9.87 -15.10 0.34
CA ALA A 342 -8.55 -14.82 -0.24
C ALA A 342 -8.57 -13.59 -1.15
N ALA A 343 -9.67 -13.36 -1.87
CA ALA A 343 -9.86 -12.15 -2.68
C ALA A 343 -10.32 -10.92 -1.87
N ALA A 344 -10.37 -11.02 -0.54
CA ALA A 344 -10.85 -9.95 0.35
C ALA A 344 -12.24 -9.39 -0.01
N THR A 345 -13.11 -10.23 -0.59
CA THR A 345 -14.51 -9.90 -0.91
C THR A 345 -15.42 -10.20 0.28
N VAL A 346 -15.04 -11.21 1.06
CA VAL A 346 -15.70 -11.64 2.30
C VAL A 346 -14.64 -11.72 3.41
N ARG A 347 -15.05 -11.48 4.65
CA ARG A 347 -14.18 -11.67 5.82
C ARG A 347 -14.93 -12.40 6.95
N GLU A 348 -14.19 -13.16 7.72
CA GLU A 348 -14.72 -13.78 8.92
C GLU A 348 -15.01 -12.73 10.00
N VAL A 349 -16.16 -12.83 10.66
CA VAL A 349 -16.54 -11.91 11.76
C VAL A 349 -15.72 -12.29 13.01
N PRO A 350 -14.91 -11.37 13.57
CA PRO A 350 -14.09 -11.67 14.72
C PRO A 350 -14.88 -12.22 15.93
N GLY A 351 -14.44 -13.36 16.45
CA GLY A 351 -15.07 -13.99 17.62
C GLY A 351 -16.36 -14.78 17.36
N GLN A 352 -16.82 -14.86 16.12
CA GLN A 352 -17.99 -15.64 15.73
C GLN A 352 -17.58 -16.71 14.72
N ARG A 353 -17.69 -17.99 15.09
CA ARG A 353 -17.41 -19.10 14.17
C ARG A 353 -18.45 -19.18 13.05
N ASN A 354 -18.01 -19.47 11.83
CA ASN A 354 -18.83 -19.64 10.63
C ASN A 354 -19.66 -18.39 10.23
N ARG A 355 -19.32 -17.21 10.73
CA ARG A 355 -19.99 -15.97 10.34
C ARG A 355 -19.06 -15.07 9.55
N TYR A 356 -19.55 -14.61 8.42
CA TYR A 356 -18.81 -13.88 7.42
C TYR A 356 -19.51 -12.58 7.02
#